data_b4a9343ffb4addd8346ee239bcd052b1
#
_entry.id   b4a9343ffb4addd8346ee239bcd052b1
#
_cell.length_a   1.000
_cell.length_b   1.000
_cell.length_c   1.000
_cell.angle_alpha   90.00
_cell.angle_beta   90.00
_cell.angle_gamma   90.00
#
_symmetry.space_group_name_H-M   'P 1'
#
loop_
_entity.id
_entity.type
_entity.pdbx_description
1 polymer ?
#
loop_
_entity_poly.entity_id
_entity_poly.type
_entity_poly.pdbx_seq_one_letter_code
_entity_poly.pdbx_strand_id
1 'polypeptide(L)'
;MEGDRPWAAPAEYVVVGRRWTYAPPPWVMYEAVVDDMEQWLSLLTAEPSPQVAASRRPDAVLLKPWVDPAVTAAELRIEQHGHGSAITVLAYGDVPQLPDETRRWVRYRLGTIFGAALREWLDEPH
;
A
#
# COMPACT_ATOMS: atom_id res chain seq x y z
N MET A 1 8.36 21.18 10.36
CA MET A 1 7.53 20.62 10.72
C MET A 1 7.18 19.53 10.03
N GLU A 2 6.87 18.78 10.34
CA GLU A 2 6.59 17.82 9.74
C GLU A 2 5.39 17.86 9.14
N GLY A 3 4.79 18.68 9.11
CA GLY A 3 3.54 18.79 8.56
C GLY A 3 3.35 18.66 7.13
N ASP A 4 4.36 18.25 6.44
CA ASP A 4 4.20 18.02 5.05
C ASP A 4 3.55 16.72 4.74
N ARG A 5 3.11 15.95 5.67
CA ARG A 5 2.31 14.75 5.41
C ARG A 5 0.85 15.13 5.53
N PRO A 6 0.16 15.32 4.39
CA PRO A 6 -1.21 15.84 4.41
C PRO A 6 -2.22 14.87 5.01
N TRP A 7 -1.82 13.62 5.22
CA TRP A 7 -2.74 12.62 5.74
C TRP A 7 -2.35 12.14 7.14
N ALA A 8 -1.42 12.78 7.80
CA ALA A 8 -1.01 12.33 9.12
C ALA A 8 -2.18 12.33 10.08
N ALA A 9 -2.39 11.22 10.77
CA ALA A 9 -3.46 11.06 11.73
C ALA A 9 -2.85 10.75 13.08
N PRO A 10 -2.72 11.74 13.97
CA PRO A 10 -1.97 11.54 15.23
C PRO A 10 -2.57 10.48 16.14
N ALA A 11 -3.85 10.18 16.00
CA ALA A 11 -4.48 9.17 16.84
C ALA A 11 -4.31 7.76 16.32
N GLU A 12 -3.67 7.60 15.16
CA GLU A 12 -3.53 6.27 14.57
C GLU A 12 -2.15 5.68 14.83
N TYR A 13 -2.10 4.37 14.91
CA TYR A 13 -0.86 3.63 15.16
C TYR A 13 -0.50 2.81 13.94
N VAL A 14 0.80 2.62 13.69
CA VAL A 14 1.25 1.67 12.68
C VAL A 14 1.10 0.27 13.26
N VAL A 15 0.17 -0.50 12.74
CA VAL A 15 -0.13 -1.83 13.27
C VAL A 15 0.53 -2.94 12.46
N VAL A 16 0.83 -2.70 11.17
CA VAL A 16 1.58 -3.64 10.34
C VAL A 16 2.46 -2.82 9.39
N GLY A 17 3.72 -3.24 9.26
CA GLY A 17 4.64 -2.63 8.29
C GLY A 17 5.29 -3.72 7.46
N ARG A 18 5.34 -3.56 6.15
CA ARG A 18 6.00 -4.50 5.25
C ARG A 18 6.64 -3.76 4.08
N ARG A 19 7.59 -4.41 3.42
CA ARG A 19 8.34 -3.81 2.33
C ARG A 19 8.56 -4.83 1.23
N TRP A 20 8.41 -4.40 0.00
CA TRP A 20 8.69 -5.22 -1.19
C TRP A 20 9.54 -4.43 -2.16
N THR A 21 10.32 -5.12 -2.98
CA THR A 21 11.15 -4.50 -4.02
C THR A 21 10.63 -4.91 -5.40
N TYR A 22 10.81 -4.01 -6.36
CA TYR A 22 10.31 -4.20 -7.72
C TYR A 22 11.34 -3.69 -8.73
N ALA A 23 11.29 -4.24 -9.94
CA ALA A 23 12.24 -3.85 -10.99
C ALA A 23 12.01 -2.44 -11.54
N PRO A 24 10.76 -1.97 -11.76
CA PRO A 24 10.55 -0.65 -12.35
C PRO A 24 10.97 0.50 -11.41
N PRO A 25 11.30 1.66 -11.97
CA PRO A 25 11.67 2.82 -11.16
C PRO A 25 10.47 3.43 -10.44
N PRO A 26 10.71 4.31 -9.45
CA PRO A 26 9.63 4.85 -8.62
C PRO A 26 8.48 5.51 -9.37
N TRP A 27 8.77 6.25 -10.43
CA TRP A 27 7.69 6.93 -11.14
C TRP A 27 6.74 5.93 -11.83
N VAL A 28 7.26 4.80 -12.29
CA VAL A 28 6.42 3.74 -12.85
C VAL A 28 5.59 3.09 -11.77
N MET A 29 6.21 2.84 -10.61
CA MET A 29 5.48 2.25 -9.48
C MET A 29 4.40 3.18 -8.97
N TYR A 30 4.66 4.48 -8.95
CA TYR A 30 3.65 5.44 -8.52
C TYR A 30 2.43 5.39 -9.43
N GLU A 31 2.65 5.37 -10.75
CA GLU A 31 1.54 5.26 -11.69
C GLU A 31 0.74 3.98 -11.49
N ALA A 32 1.42 2.87 -11.25
CA ALA A 32 0.74 1.60 -11.03
C ALA A 32 -0.16 1.65 -9.79
N VAL A 33 0.29 2.28 -8.72
CA VAL A 33 -0.50 2.30 -7.49
C VAL A 33 -1.49 3.46 -7.41
N VAL A 34 -1.41 4.42 -8.30
CA VAL A 34 -2.38 5.52 -8.31
C VAL A 34 -3.34 5.38 -9.49
N ASP A 35 -2.80 5.21 -10.69
CA ASP A 35 -3.62 5.24 -11.89
C ASP A 35 -4.20 3.88 -12.27
N ASP A 36 -3.44 2.81 -12.05
CA ASP A 36 -3.82 1.50 -12.53
C ASP A 36 -4.31 0.55 -11.44
N MET A 37 -4.38 1.02 -10.19
CA MET A 37 -4.68 0.13 -9.07
C MET A 37 -6.02 -0.60 -9.22
N GLU A 38 -7.04 0.09 -9.67
CA GLU A 38 -8.34 -0.56 -9.84
C GLU A 38 -8.27 -1.72 -10.83
N GLN A 39 -7.45 -1.58 -11.86
CA GLN A 39 -7.36 -2.60 -12.89
C GLN A 39 -6.74 -3.89 -12.36
N TRP A 40 -5.59 -3.81 -11.71
CA TRP A 40 -4.93 -5.03 -11.26
C TRP A 40 -5.53 -5.59 -9.97
N LEU A 41 -6.12 -4.76 -9.14
CA LEU A 41 -6.78 -5.28 -7.93
C LEU A 41 -8.11 -5.95 -8.23
N SER A 42 -8.83 -5.49 -9.23
CA SER A 42 -10.10 -6.11 -9.58
C SER A 42 -9.92 -7.55 -10.08
N LEU A 43 -8.74 -7.91 -10.51
CA LEU A 43 -8.45 -9.28 -10.92
C LEU A 43 -8.29 -10.22 -9.73
N LEU A 44 -8.07 -9.67 -8.55
CA LEU A 44 -7.79 -10.48 -7.39
C LEU A 44 -8.99 -10.76 -6.55
N THR A 45 -9.94 -9.86 -6.47
CA THR A 45 -11.01 -9.97 -5.51
C THR A 45 -12.25 -9.27 -6.04
N ALA A 46 -13.41 -9.78 -5.65
CA ALA A 46 -14.68 -9.14 -5.97
C ALA A 46 -15.00 -8.02 -4.97
N GLU A 47 -14.19 -7.84 -3.95
CA GLU A 47 -14.43 -6.80 -2.97
C GLU A 47 -14.12 -5.43 -3.53
N PRO A 48 -14.68 -4.38 -2.95
CA PRO A 48 -14.38 -3.03 -3.40
C PRO A 48 -12.89 -2.75 -3.39
N SER A 49 -12.42 -2.07 -4.42
CA SER A 49 -11.02 -1.68 -4.50
C SER A 49 -10.73 -0.58 -3.50
N PRO A 50 -9.49 -0.49 -3.02
CA PRO A 50 -9.11 0.63 -2.17
C PRO A 50 -9.18 1.92 -2.97
N GLN A 51 -9.36 3.01 -2.26
CA GLN A 51 -9.42 4.33 -2.88
C GLN A 51 -8.20 5.14 -2.45
N VAL A 52 -7.64 5.87 -3.40
CA VAL A 52 -6.55 6.78 -3.09
C VAL A 52 -7.14 8.00 -2.39
N ALA A 53 -6.84 8.15 -1.12
CA ALA A 53 -7.34 9.28 -0.32
C ALA A 53 -6.48 10.51 -0.50
N ALA A 54 -5.17 10.33 -0.68
CA ALA A 54 -4.23 11.42 -0.91
C ALA A 54 -2.99 10.86 -1.58
N SER A 55 -2.30 11.68 -2.34
CA SER A 55 -1.06 11.24 -2.97
C SER A 55 -0.08 12.40 -3.06
N ARG A 56 1.21 12.08 -3.04
CA ARG A 56 2.28 13.06 -3.20
C ARG A 56 3.30 12.46 -4.15
N ARG A 57 3.28 12.94 -5.40
CA ARG A 57 4.22 12.48 -6.39
C ARG A 57 5.64 12.79 -5.98
N PRO A 58 6.57 11.90 -6.21
CA PRO A 58 6.39 10.53 -6.76
C PRO A 58 6.47 9.45 -5.70
N ASP A 59 6.38 9.79 -4.42
CA ASP A 59 6.90 8.93 -3.38
C ASP A 59 5.90 8.51 -2.31
N ALA A 60 4.67 8.97 -2.32
CA ALA A 60 3.73 8.58 -1.27
C ALA A 60 2.29 8.52 -1.74
N VAL A 61 1.56 7.55 -1.24
CA VAL A 61 0.13 7.36 -1.52
C VAL A 61 -0.55 6.92 -0.23
N LEU A 62 -1.71 7.50 0.04
CA LEU A 62 -2.54 7.09 1.17
C LEU A 62 -3.80 6.40 0.63
N LEU A 63 -4.08 5.21 1.12
CA LEU A 63 -5.23 4.42 0.70
C LEU A 63 -6.25 4.33 1.82
N LYS A 64 -7.53 4.34 1.46
CA LYS A 64 -8.63 4.08 2.39
C LYS A 64 -8.64 2.61 2.80
N PRO A 65 -9.31 2.27 3.91
CA PRO A 65 -9.31 0.90 4.40
C PRO A 65 -9.94 -0.06 3.39
N TRP A 66 -9.32 -1.22 3.21
CA TRP A 66 -9.76 -2.20 2.23
C TRP A 66 -9.26 -3.62 2.51
N VAL A 67 -8.39 -3.78 3.48
CA VAL A 67 -7.84 -5.08 3.81
C VAL A 67 -8.63 -5.72 4.94
N ASP A 68 -8.96 -4.94 5.95
CA ASP A 68 -9.64 -5.40 7.15
C ASP A 68 -10.22 -4.19 7.86
N PRO A 69 -11.40 -4.31 8.48
CA PRO A 69 -12.00 -3.18 9.21
C PRO A 69 -11.12 -2.58 10.29
N ALA A 70 -10.17 -3.36 10.82
CA ALA A 70 -9.26 -2.86 11.84
C ALA A 70 -8.15 -1.96 11.28
N VAL A 71 -7.99 -1.95 9.94
CA VAL A 71 -7.00 -1.09 9.27
C VAL A 71 -7.74 0.14 8.74
N THR A 72 -7.48 1.29 9.35
CA THR A 72 -8.18 2.53 8.99
C THR A 72 -7.61 3.18 7.74
N ALA A 73 -6.33 2.95 7.47
CA ALA A 73 -5.67 3.48 6.28
C ALA A 73 -4.37 2.74 6.03
N ALA A 74 -3.83 2.85 4.85
CA ALA A 74 -2.50 2.34 4.54
C ALA A 74 -1.72 3.42 3.80
N GLU A 75 -0.50 3.64 4.22
CA GLU A 75 0.41 4.57 3.56
C GLU A 75 1.45 3.78 2.78
N LEU A 76 1.60 4.09 1.50
CA LEU A 76 2.64 3.51 0.67
C LEU A 76 3.74 4.54 0.46
N ARG A 77 4.96 4.15 0.75
CA ARG A 77 6.14 4.98 0.49
C ARG A 77 6.95 4.31 -0.60
N ILE A 78 7.20 5.05 -1.66
CA ILE A 78 7.89 4.52 -2.84
C ILE A 78 9.28 5.16 -2.91
N GLU A 79 10.31 4.33 -2.88
CA GLU A 79 11.70 4.80 -2.84
C GLU A 79 12.52 4.17 -3.94
N GLN A 80 13.57 4.86 -4.35
CA GLN A 80 14.55 4.29 -5.25
C GLN A 80 15.29 3.15 -4.55
N HIS A 81 15.45 2.03 -5.24
CA HIS A 81 16.21 0.89 -4.70
C HIS A 81 17.01 0.29 -5.85
N GLY A 82 18.30 0.58 -5.90
CA GLY A 82 19.13 0.19 -7.04
C GLY A 82 18.61 0.84 -8.31
N HIS A 83 18.35 0.04 -9.34
CA HIS A 83 17.74 0.52 -10.58
C HIS A 83 16.21 0.42 -10.54
N GLY A 84 15.66 -0.09 -9.49
CA GLY A 84 14.23 -0.27 -9.34
C GLY A 84 13.67 0.51 -8.17
N SER A 85 12.68 -0.07 -7.51
CA SER A 85 11.95 0.59 -6.43
C SER A 85 11.73 -0.33 -5.25
N ALA A 86 11.52 0.27 -4.09
CA ALA A 86 10.98 -0.41 -2.93
C ALA A 86 9.70 0.30 -2.52
N ILE A 87 8.67 -0.48 -2.18
CA ILE A 87 7.45 0.08 -1.61
C ILE A 87 7.37 -0.40 -0.16
N THR A 88 7.29 0.55 0.77
CA THR A 88 7.02 0.27 2.17
C THR A 88 5.56 0.56 2.42
N VAL A 89 4.85 -0.43 2.95
CA VAL A 89 3.44 -0.29 3.27
C VAL A 89 3.29 -0.23 4.78
N LEU A 90 2.68 0.85 5.27
CA LEU A 90 2.41 1.05 6.70
C LEU A 90 0.91 1.04 6.86
N ALA A 91 0.38 0.00 7.50
CA ALA A 91 -1.05 -0.09 7.81
C ALA A 91 -1.30 0.55 9.16
N TYR A 92 -2.31 1.41 9.23
CA TYR A 92 -2.66 2.14 10.44
C TYR A 92 -3.96 1.60 11.03
N GLY A 93 -4.07 1.66 12.33
CA GLY A 93 -5.28 1.32 13.05
C GLY A 93 -5.45 2.23 14.24
N ASP A 94 -6.61 2.17 14.88
CA ASP A 94 -6.92 3.02 16.03
C ASP A 94 -6.57 2.36 17.36
N VAL A 95 -5.87 1.22 17.32
CA VAL A 95 -5.34 0.54 18.50
C VAL A 95 -3.83 0.36 18.33
N PRO A 96 -3.05 0.33 19.42
CA PRO A 96 -1.59 0.23 19.29
C PRO A 96 -1.12 -1.12 18.74
N GLN A 97 -1.92 -2.16 18.90
CA GLN A 97 -1.52 -3.49 18.41
C GLN A 97 -2.76 -4.30 18.07
N LEU A 98 -2.76 -4.93 16.92
CA LEU A 98 -3.84 -5.82 16.51
C LEU A 98 -3.71 -7.17 17.20
N PRO A 99 -4.84 -7.88 17.42
CA PRO A 99 -4.78 -9.29 17.83
C PRO A 99 -3.93 -10.09 16.84
N ASP A 100 -3.27 -11.13 17.32
CA ASP A 100 -2.36 -11.91 16.49
C ASP A 100 -3.01 -12.45 15.23
N GLU A 101 -4.24 -12.94 15.34
CA GLU A 101 -4.93 -13.49 14.20
C GLU A 101 -5.24 -12.42 13.15
N THR A 102 -5.70 -11.26 13.59
CA THR A 102 -5.97 -10.13 12.70
C THR A 102 -4.69 -9.66 12.04
N ARG A 103 -3.61 -9.54 12.81
CA ARG A 103 -2.34 -9.10 12.26
C ARG A 103 -1.83 -10.06 11.19
N ARG A 104 -1.93 -11.37 11.42
CA ARG A 104 -1.54 -12.36 10.41
C ARG A 104 -2.39 -12.27 9.16
N TRP A 105 -3.68 -12.04 9.31
CA TRP A 105 -4.57 -11.87 8.17
C TRP A 105 -4.20 -10.64 7.35
N VAL A 106 -3.96 -9.51 8.02
CA VAL A 106 -3.56 -8.28 7.34
C VAL A 106 -2.25 -8.48 6.59
N ARG A 107 -1.26 -9.10 7.24
CA ARG A 107 0.02 -9.36 6.59
C ARG A 107 -0.15 -10.26 5.36
N TYR A 108 -0.98 -11.28 5.47
CA TYR A 108 -1.25 -12.17 4.36
C TYR A 108 -1.89 -11.42 3.19
N ARG A 109 -2.89 -10.59 3.47
CA ARG A 109 -3.56 -9.83 2.41
C ARG A 109 -2.61 -8.86 1.73
N LEU A 110 -1.80 -8.16 2.50
CA LEU A 110 -0.81 -7.25 1.92
C LEU A 110 0.17 -8.01 1.04
N GLY A 111 0.58 -9.20 1.46
CA GLY A 111 1.46 -10.04 0.66
C GLY A 111 0.82 -10.50 -0.64
N THR A 112 -0.47 -10.81 -0.61
CA THR A 112 -1.20 -11.19 -1.82
C THR A 112 -1.27 -10.01 -2.80
N ILE A 113 -1.50 -8.82 -2.29
CA ILE A 113 -1.67 -7.64 -3.13
C ILE A 113 -0.33 -7.16 -3.67
N PHE A 114 0.61 -6.85 -2.80
CA PHE A 114 1.89 -6.24 -3.21
C PHE A 114 2.94 -7.28 -3.57
N GLY A 115 2.92 -8.43 -2.93
CA GLY A 115 3.89 -9.47 -3.19
C GLY A 115 3.55 -10.36 -4.38
N ALA A 116 2.28 -10.43 -4.78
CA ALA A 116 1.88 -11.28 -5.88
C ALA A 116 1.16 -10.49 -6.99
N ALA A 117 0.02 -9.88 -6.70
CA ALA A 117 -0.80 -9.27 -7.74
C ALA A 117 -0.09 -8.11 -8.45
N LEU A 118 0.53 -7.22 -7.70
CA LEU A 118 1.23 -6.10 -8.31
C LEU A 118 2.42 -6.58 -9.14
N ARG A 119 3.16 -7.59 -8.67
CA ARG A 119 4.25 -8.15 -9.45
C ARG A 119 3.78 -8.74 -10.75
N GLU A 120 2.67 -9.48 -10.70
CA GLU A 120 2.12 -10.09 -11.88
C GLU A 120 1.68 -9.04 -12.88
N TRP A 121 1.04 -7.98 -12.41
CA TRP A 121 0.64 -6.87 -13.27
C TRP A 121 1.85 -6.22 -13.94
N LEU A 122 2.93 -6.01 -13.18
CA LEU A 122 4.14 -5.37 -13.70
C LEU A 122 4.87 -6.24 -14.71
N ASP A 123 4.74 -7.56 -14.59
CA ASP A 123 5.42 -8.48 -15.52
C ASP A 123 4.68 -8.67 -16.82
N GLU A 124 3.43 -8.27 -16.88
CA GLU A 124 2.65 -8.43 -18.11
C GLU A 124 2.87 -7.26 -19.06
N PRO A 125 2.93 -7.52 -20.38
CA PRO A 125 3.03 -6.44 -21.33
C PRO A 125 1.70 -5.70 -21.39
N HIS A 126 1.78 -4.40 -21.41
CA HIS A 126 0.58 -3.56 -21.46
C HIS A 126 0.60 -2.65 -22.66
#